data_b558211159e6f331d662980fd4563385
#
_entry.id   b558211159e6f331d662980fd4563385
#
_cell.length_a   1.000
_cell.length_b   1.000
_cell.length_c   1.000
_cell.angle_alpha   90.00
_cell.angle_beta   90.00
_cell.angle_gamma   90.00
#
_symmetry.space_group_name_H-M   'P 1'
#
loop_
_entity.id
_entity.type
_entity.pdbx_description
1 polymer ?
#
loop_
_entity_poly.entity_id
_entity_poly.type
_entity_poly.pdbx_seq_one_letter_code
_entity_poly.pdbx_strand_id
1 'polypeptide(L)'
;MDANFIPKLLELAEKYRAAEDLKVSLEDGAILVGCDKGSFRFFYDFNMELKDDGYTPVPLFHWQAQPKYIQLRGLIDRGMVEPALAMRIHHMVSHDAFTRTLKDIVVFEANLFEFITRSTIDHVFADFSGMVYTNCIMSTKNNLKASMELGFLPKGSEPVLLHEVVARSGIASDLPVDIQTVQYPIYVFKGEKTETYNEIDYELYGMNNTEADCIRFILWALSDSTRIPQLQADYAHLEKVWEAAEKASAALSNTEVEG
;
A
#
# COMPACT_ATOMS: atom_id res chain seq x y z
N MET A 1 14.91 -5.05 5.52
CA MET A 1 14.95 -5.46 4.09
C MET A 1 15.98 -6.55 3.90
N ASP A 2 15.70 -7.50 3.00
CA ASP A 2 16.61 -8.61 2.66
C ASP A 2 17.91 -8.08 2.05
N ALA A 3 19.02 -8.81 2.26
CA ALA A 3 20.34 -8.46 1.69
C ALA A 3 20.33 -8.42 0.14
N ASN A 4 19.39 -9.11 -0.49
CA ASN A 4 19.24 -9.16 -1.94
C ASN A 4 18.42 -7.99 -2.52
N PHE A 5 17.77 -7.17 -1.70
CA PHE A 5 16.91 -6.09 -2.17
C PHE A 5 17.64 -5.09 -3.08
N ILE A 6 18.74 -4.51 -2.59
CA ILE A 6 19.52 -3.52 -3.37
C ILE A 6 20.10 -4.14 -4.65
N PRO A 7 20.80 -5.28 -4.60
CA PRO A 7 21.31 -5.91 -5.82
C PRO A 7 20.22 -6.17 -6.87
N LYS A 8 19.06 -6.65 -6.42
CA LYS A 8 17.95 -6.95 -7.32
C LYS A 8 17.32 -5.68 -7.92
N LEU A 9 17.15 -4.62 -7.13
CA LEU A 9 16.66 -3.35 -7.64
C LEU A 9 17.60 -2.77 -8.71
N LEU A 10 18.93 -2.83 -8.49
CA LEU A 10 19.92 -2.39 -9.46
C LEU A 10 19.89 -3.20 -10.76
N GLU A 11 19.85 -4.54 -10.65
CA GLU A 11 19.74 -5.45 -11.80
C GLU A 11 18.52 -5.14 -12.67
N LEU A 12 17.35 -5.00 -12.03
CA LEU A 12 16.10 -4.80 -12.76
C LEU A 12 15.96 -3.37 -13.31
N ALA A 13 16.52 -2.37 -12.62
CA ALA A 13 16.57 -1.00 -13.14
C ALA A 13 17.37 -0.91 -14.45
N GLU A 14 18.52 -1.56 -14.51
CA GLU A 14 19.34 -1.67 -15.72
C GLU A 14 18.61 -2.44 -16.82
N LYS A 15 18.08 -3.64 -16.49
CA LYS A 15 17.37 -4.51 -17.43
C LYS A 15 16.18 -3.82 -18.10
N TYR A 16 15.37 -3.11 -17.33
CA TYR A 16 14.18 -2.41 -17.82
C TYR A 16 14.44 -0.97 -18.22
N ARG A 17 15.67 -0.50 -18.15
CA ARG A 17 16.05 0.89 -18.46
C ARG A 17 15.19 1.91 -17.72
N ALA A 18 14.87 1.61 -16.47
CA ALA A 18 14.06 2.48 -15.65
C ALA A 18 14.81 3.75 -15.25
N ALA A 19 16.12 3.65 -15.02
CA ALA A 19 17.04 4.75 -14.75
C ALA A 19 18.48 4.31 -15.05
N GLU A 20 19.37 5.28 -15.31
CA GLU A 20 20.81 5.08 -15.49
C GLU A 20 21.57 5.51 -14.23
N ASP A 21 22.79 4.98 -14.03
CA ASP A 21 23.68 5.30 -12.91
C ASP A 21 23.04 5.17 -11.51
N LEU A 22 22.20 4.15 -11.33
CA LEU A 22 21.42 3.98 -10.12
C LEU A 22 22.31 3.71 -8.91
N LYS A 23 22.16 4.53 -7.86
CA LYS A 23 22.76 4.36 -6.54
C LYS A 23 21.65 4.23 -5.51
N VAL A 24 21.69 3.17 -4.71
CA VAL A 24 20.65 2.88 -3.72
C VAL A 24 21.28 2.73 -2.36
N SER A 25 20.66 3.33 -1.35
CA SER A 25 20.95 3.08 0.06
C SER A 25 19.66 3.03 0.89
N LEU A 26 19.74 2.40 2.05
CA LEU A 26 18.62 2.27 2.97
C LEU A 26 18.81 3.22 4.15
N GLU A 27 17.76 3.93 4.51
CA GLU A 27 17.61 4.63 5.77
C GLU A 27 16.46 4.02 6.57
N ASP A 28 16.37 4.40 7.86
CA ASP A 28 15.19 4.04 8.64
C ASP A 28 13.96 4.77 8.09
N GLY A 29 12.95 4.00 7.69
CA GLY A 29 11.72 4.50 7.10
C GLY A 29 11.80 4.91 5.61
N ALA A 30 12.97 4.77 4.92
CA ALA A 30 13.09 5.20 3.52
C ALA A 30 14.14 4.42 2.72
N ILE A 31 13.98 4.46 1.38
CA ILE A 31 14.93 3.99 0.38
C ILE A 31 15.43 5.21 -0.40
N LEU A 32 16.73 5.47 -0.34
CA LEU A 32 17.35 6.56 -1.08
C LEU A 32 17.81 6.06 -2.45
N VAL A 33 17.45 6.78 -3.49
CA VAL A 33 17.77 6.44 -4.86
C VAL A 33 18.33 7.68 -5.57
N GLY A 34 19.59 7.60 -6.01
CA GLY A 34 20.19 8.58 -6.91
C GLY A 34 20.32 7.99 -8.31
N CYS A 35 19.99 8.74 -9.36
CA CYS A 35 20.11 8.31 -10.76
C CYS A 35 20.22 9.52 -11.69
N ASP A 36 20.30 9.25 -13.00
CA ASP A 36 20.30 10.25 -14.07
C ASP A 36 19.11 11.23 -14.04
N LYS A 37 17.98 10.80 -13.45
CA LYS A 37 16.73 11.59 -13.33
C LYS A 37 16.64 12.44 -12.06
N GLY A 38 17.57 12.27 -11.12
CA GLY A 38 17.61 13.01 -9.87
C GLY A 38 17.89 12.14 -8.65
N SER A 39 17.69 12.74 -7.48
CA SER A 39 17.84 12.06 -6.19
C SER A 39 16.49 11.98 -5.49
N PHE A 40 16.06 10.79 -5.11
CA PHE A 40 14.74 10.51 -4.58
C PHE A 40 14.82 9.80 -3.25
N ARG A 41 13.96 10.18 -2.32
CA ARG A 41 13.73 9.52 -1.04
C ARG A 41 12.37 8.83 -1.10
N PHE A 42 12.32 7.54 -1.37
CA PHE A 42 11.11 6.73 -1.31
C PHE A 42 10.82 6.37 0.15
N PHE A 43 9.94 7.10 0.81
CA PHE A 43 9.63 6.91 2.22
C PHE A 43 8.38 6.03 2.41
N TYR A 44 8.42 5.15 3.43
CA TYR A 44 7.35 4.24 3.83
C TYR A 44 6.96 4.39 5.31
N ASP A 45 7.70 5.20 6.06
CA ASP A 45 7.29 5.65 7.39
C ASP A 45 6.58 7.01 7.24
N PHE A 46 5.26 7.01 7.31
CA PHE A 46 4.44 8.20 7.12
C PHE A 46 4.41 9.13 8.34
N ASN A 47 5.19 8.82 9.38
CA ASN A 47 5.42 9.71 10.52
C ASN A 47 6.81 10.33 10.51
N MET A 48 7.67 9.98 9.53
CA MET A 48 9.01 10.54 9.48
C MET A 48 8.98 12.03 9.10
N GLU A 49 9.86 12.79 9.73
CA GLU A 49 10.13 14.17 9.32
C GLU A 49 10.92 14.16 8.00
N LEU A 50 10.35 14.79 6.97
CA LEU A 50 11.00 14.90 5.68
C LEU A 50 12.14 15.93 5.75
N LYS A 51 13.36 15.50 5.47
CA LYS A 51 14.57 16.32 5.52
C LYS A 51 14.77 17.09 4.22
N ASP A 52 15.24 18.33 4.34
CA ASP A 52 15.74 19.13 3.21
C ASP A 52 17.23 18.82 3.01
N ASP A 53 17.53 17.68 2.37
CA ASP A 53 18.88 17.17 2.18
C ASP A 53 19.23 16.91 0.70
N GLY A 54 18.46 17.53 -0.20
CA GLY A 54 18.66 17.41 -1.65
C GLY A 54 18.00 16.17 -2.28
N TYR A 55 17.29 15.36 -1.49
CA TYR A 55 16.47 14.28 -2.03
C TYR A 55 15.02 14.74 -2.19
N THR A 56 14.44 14.48 -3.36
CA THR A 56 13.02 14.67 -3.59
C THR A 56 12.23 13.61 -2.84
N PRO A 57 11.36 13.96 -1.88
CA PRO A 57 10.55 12.97 -1.16
C PRO A 57 9.47 12.38 -2.06
N VAL A 58 9.34 11.06 -2.06
CA VAL A 58 8.34 10.30 -2.82
C VAL A 58 7.70 9.28 -1.89
N PRO A 59 6.39 9.29 -1.69
CA PRO A 59 5.74 8.26 -0.90
C PRO A 59 5.85 6.90 -1.60
N LEU A 60 6.22 5.88 -0.84
CA LEU A 60 6.36 4.51 -1.35
C LEU A 60 5.02 3.76 -1.22
N PHE A 61 4.09 4.01 -2.12
CA PHE A 61 2.81 3.31 -2.18
C PHE A 61 2.96 1.93 -2.85
N HIS A 62 3.83 1.08 -2.29
CA HIS A 62 4.22 -0.21 -2.87
C HIS A 62 3.03 -1.14 -3.16
N TRP A 63 1.95 -1.05 -2.37
CA TRP A 63 0.71 -1.80 -2.60
C TRP A 63 0.04 -1.51 -3.95
N GLN A 64 0.24 -0.32 -4.54
CA GLN A 64 -0.27 -0.03 -5.89
C GLN A 64 0.40 -0.88 -6.98
N ALA A 65 1.56 -1.46 -6.70
CA ALA A 65 2.25 -2.39 -7.58
C ALA A 65 1.86 -3.86 -7.34
N GLN A 66 1.03 -4.13 -6.33
CA GLN A 66 0.61 -5.49 -5.99
C GLN A 66 -0.41 -6.02 -7.00
N PRO A 67 -0.17 -7.20 -7.62
CA PRO A 67 -1.02 -7.72 -8.70
C PRO A 67 -2.50 -7.85 -8.33
N LYS A 68 -2.81 -8.24 -7.09
CA LYS A 68 -4.21 -8.40 -6.63
C LYS A 68 -4.98 -7.07 -6.63
N TYR A 69 -4.37 -5.96 -6.23
CA TYR A 69 -5.02 -4.65 -6.20
C TYR A 69 -5.15 -4.04 -7.60
N ILE A 70 -4.16 -4.29 -8.47
CA ILE A 70 -4.25 -3.94 -9.89
C ILE A 70 -5.43 -4.70 -10.54
N GLN A 71 -5.63 -5.97 -10.18
CA GLN A 71 -6.76 -6.75 -10.68
C GLN A 71 -8.10 -6.24 -10.14
N LEU A 72 -8.22 -5.96 -8.83
CA LEU A 72 -9.45 -5.39 -8.24
C LEU A 72 -9.84 -4.08 -8.95
N ARG A 73 -8.87 -3.17 -9.11
CA ARG A 73 -9.08 -1.94 -9.89
C ARG A 73 -9.52 -2.25 -11.32
N GLY A 74 -8.86 -3.19 -11.99
CA GLY A 74 -9.19 -3.60 -13.35
C GLY A 74 -10.59 -4.21 -13.51
N LEU A 75 -11.14 -4.83 -12.47
CA LEU A 75 -12.52 -5.34 -12.47
C LEU A 75 -13.54 -4.19 -12.49
N ILE A 76 -13.26 -3.11 -11.74
CA ILE A 76 -14.08 -1.89 -11.76
C ILE A 76 -13.95 -1.18 -13.11
N ASP A 77 -12.72 -0.97 -13.58
CA ASP A 77 -12.45 -0.30 -14.86
C ASP A 77 -13.13 -0.96 -16.06
N ARG A 78 -13.29 -2.28 -16.02
CA ARG A 78 -13.98 -3.05 -17.06
C ARG A 78 -15.48 -3.19 -16.85
N GLY A 79 -16.04 -2.58 -15.80
CA GLY A 79 -17.47 -2.67 -15.47
C GLY A 79 -17.91 -4.07 -15.05
N MET A 80 -17.01 -4.95 -14.62
CA MET A 80 -17.37 -6.29 -14.15
C MET A 80 -18.00 -6.26 -12.76
N VAL A 81 -17.67 -5.26 -11.97
CA VAL A 81 -18.21 -5.00 -10.62
C VAL A 81 -18.75 -3.57 -10.63
N GLU A 82 -19.98 -3.39 -11.12
CA GLU A 82 -20.55 -2.05 -11.36
C GLU A 82 -22.06 -1.99 -11.03
N PRO A 83 -22.57 -0.83 -10.57
CA PRO A 83 -21.75 0.23 -9.96
C PRO A 83 -21.19 -0.22 -8.61
N ALA A 84 -19.94 0.16 -8.33
CA ALA A 84 -19.37 -0.03 -7.00
C ALA A 84 -20.14 0.84 -5.99
N LEU A 85 -20.54 0.25 -4.86
CA LEU A 85 -21.35 0.90 -3.83
C LEU A 85 -20.56 1.14 -2.56
N ALA A 86 -19.73 0.17 -2.19
CA ALA A 86 -18.91 0.25 -0.99
C ALA A 86 -17.65 -0.62 -1.12
N MET A 87 -16.67 -0.33 -0.26
CA MET A 87 -15.54 -1.20 0.00
C MET A 87 -15.53 -1.57 1.48
N ARG A 88 -15.25 -2.84 1.80
CA ARG A 88 -15.02 -3.32 3.17
C ARG A 88 -13.57 -3.70 3.28
N ILE A 89 -12.95 -3.26 4.38
CA ILE A 89 -11.53 -3.46 4.63
C ILE A 89 -11.34 -3.95 6.06
N HIS A 90 -10.61 -5.06 6.20
CA HIS A 90 -10.04 -5.49 7.46
C HIS A 90 -8.52 -5.55 7.31
N HIS A 91 -7.81 -4.72 8.06
CA HIS A 91 -6.35 -4.70 8.06
C HIS A 91 -5.83 -4.71 9.49
N MET A 92 -5.59 -5.92 9.99
CA MET A 92 -5.10 -6.17 11.34
C MET A 92 -3.76 -6.90 11.24
N VAL A 93 -2.68 -6.25 11.62
CA VAL A 93 -1.32 -6.76 11.44
C VAL A 93 -0.45 -6.59 12.68
N SER A 94 0.70 -7.22 12.70
CA SER A 94 1.75 -6.94 13.67
C SER A 94 2.63 -5.78 13.16
N HIS A 95 3.29 -5.08 14.09
CA HIS A 95 4.29 -4.09 13.72
C HIS A 95 5.44 -4.72 12.94
N ASP A 96 5.84 -4.10 11.84
CA ASP A 96 6.97 -4.51 11.01
C ASP A 96 7.76 -3.29 10.49
N ALA A 97 8.58 -3.47 9.48
CA ALA A 97 9.39 -2.40 8.92
C ALA A 97 8.56 -1.37 8.14
N PHE A 98 7.42 -1.77 7.57
CA PHE A 98 6.57 -0.94 6.70
C PHE A 98 5.30 -0.46 7.39
N THR A 99 4.93 -1.08 8.53
CA THR A 99 3.70 -0.79 9.26
C THR A 99 4.03 -0.63 10.74
N ARG A 100 4.33 0.58 11.16
CA ARG A 100 4.83 0.90 12.51
C ARG A 100 3.80 1.57 13.37
N THR A 101 2.89 2.32 12.76
CA THR A 101 1.91 3.14 13.45
C THR A 101 0.52 2.97 12.82
N LEU A 102 -0.50 3.38 13.54
CA LEU A 102 -1.86 3.38 13.01
C LEU A 102 -2.00 4.28 11.79
N LYS A 103 -1.26 5.40 11.74
CA LYS A 103 -1.21 6.28 10.57
C LYS A 103 -0.75 5.55 9.32
N ASP A 104 0.28 4.68 9.43
CA ASP A 104 0.76 3.92 8.27
C ASP A 104 -0.35 3.03 7.68
N ILE A 105 -1.15 2.35 8.55
CA ILE A 105 -2.26 1.52 8.11
C ILE A 105 -3.38 2.37 7.49
N VAL A 106 -3.73 3.48 8.12
CA VAL A 106 -4.80 4.37 7.63
C VAL A 106 -4.42 4.98 6.29
N VAL A 107 -3.18 5.47 6.13
CA VAL A 107 -2.67 6.01 4.86
C VAL A 107 -2.64 4.94 3.77
N PHE A 108 -2.19 3.73 4.11
CA PHE A 108 -2.22 2.58 3.20
C PHE A 108 -3.63 2.35 2.68
N GLU A 109 -4.61 2.15 3.55
CA GLU A 109 -5.96 1.77 3.16
C GLU A 109 -6.75 2.91 2.51
N ALA A 110 -6.54 4.15 2.96
CA ALA A 110 -7.11 5.32 2.31
C ALA A 110 -6.60 5.47 0.86
N ASN A 111 -5.28 5.37 0.67
CA ASN A 111 -4.70 5.40 -0.67
C ASN A 111 -5.18 4.23 -1.54
N LEU A 112 -5.24 3.02 -0.96
CA LEU A 112 -5.71 1.84 -1.68
C LEU A 112 -7.18 1.96 -2.10
N PHE A 113 -8.04 2.51 -1.23
CA PHE A 113 -9.43 2.79 -1.56
C PHE A 113 -9.54 3.76 -2.74
N GLU A 114 -8.79 4.87 -2.73
CA GLU A 114 -8.75 5.82 -3.85
C GLU A 114 -8.17 5.19 -5.11
N PHE A 115 -7.10 4.40 -4.98
CA PHE A 115 -6.46 3.71 -6.10
C PHE A 115 -7.41 2.72 -6.79
N ILE A 116 -8.13 1.90 -6.02
CA ILE A 116 -9.06 0.89 -6.57
C ILE A 116 -10.29 1.55 -7.16
N THR A 117 -10.86 2.54 -6.48
CA THR A 117 -12.15 3.14 -6.86
C THR A 117 -12.03 4.33 -7.80
N ARG A 118 -10.83 4.88 -7.97
CA ARG A 118 -10.56 6.14 -8.71
C ARG A 118 -11.38 7.32 -8.20
N SER A 119 -11.65 7.33 -6.91
CA SER A 119 -12.49 8.35 -6.29
C SER A 119 -11.77 8.92 -5.08
N THR A 120 -11.75 10.24 -4.97
CA THR A 120 -11.05 10.95 -3.88
C THR A 120 -11.92 11.01 -2.63
N ILE A 121 -11.35 10.73 -1.48
CA ILE A 121 -12.00 10.82 -0.18
C ILE A 121 -12.28 12.28 0.14
N ASP A 122 -13.51 12.57 0.59
CA ASP A 122 -13.92 13.93 0.98
C ASP A 122 -14.47 14.03 2.41
N HIS A 123 -14.86 12.90 3.01
CA HIS A 123 -15.32 12.85 4.39
C HIS A 123 -14.81 11.62 5.11
N VAL A 124 -14.53 11.78 6.39
CA VAL A 124 -14.05 10.72 7.29
C VAL A 124 -14.85 10.75 8.58
N PHE A 125 -15.32 9.59 9.00
CA PHE A 125 -15.69 9.29 10.38
C PHE A 125 -14.69 8.28 10.92
N ALA A 126 -14.12 8.50 12.10
CA ALA A 126 -13.20 7.57 12.73
C ALA A 126 -13.46 7.51 14.24
N ASP A 127 -13.19 6.35 14.82
CA ASP A 127 -13.16 6.12 16.28
C ASP A 127 -11.88 5.38 16.63
N PHE A 128 -10.93 6.12 17.24
CA PHE A 128 -9.64 5.57 17.63
C PHE A 128 -9.68 4.98 19.04
N SER A 129 -9.38 3.70 19.16
CA SER A 129 -9.15 3.04 20.44
C SER A 129 -7.65 3.03 20.76
N GLY A 130 -7.19 4.09 21.43
CA GLY A 130 -5.77 4.38 21.52
C GLY A 130 -5.18 4.60 20.12
N MET A 131 -3.87 4.54 19.98
CA MET A 131 -3.21 4.60 18.66
C MET A 131 -2.89 3.20 18.11
N VAL A 132 -3.73 2.21 18.45
CA VAL A 132 -3.51 0.81 18.05
C VAL A 132 -4.65 0.21 17.23
N TYR A 133 -5.83 0.83 17.24
CA TYR A 133 -7.01 0.35 16.52
C TYR A 133 -7.94 1.49 16.15
N THR A 134 -8.60 1.37 15.00
CA THR A 134 -9.68 2.26 14.59
C THR A 134 -10.75 1.52 13.80
N ASN A 135 -11.99 1.95 14.02
CA ASN A 135 -13.07 1.81 13.06
C ASN A 135 -13.22 3.13 12.32
N CYS A 136 -13.14 3.11 11.00
CA CYS A 136 -13.40 4.32 10.23
C CYS A 136 -14.30 4.06 9.03
N ILE A 137 -15.03 5.11 8.65
CA ILE A 137 -15.83 5.16 7.44
C ILE A 137 -15.33 6.34 6.64
N MET A 138 -14.83 6.06 5.44
CA MET A 138 -14.43 7.09 4.49
C MET A 138 -15.44 7.15 3.37
N SER A 139 -15.76 8.34 2.90
CA SER A 139 -16.65 8.55 1.77
C SER A 139 -16.07 9.50 0.74
N THR A 140 -16.48 9.35 -0.49
CA THR A 140 -16.06 10.16 -1.63
C THR A 140 -17.20 11.06 -2.11
N LYS A 141 -16.86 12.10 -2.87
CA LYS A 141 -17.83 12.98 -3.54
C LYS A 141 -18.86 12.21 -4.39
N ASN A 142 -18.49 11.06 -4.90
CA ASN A 142 -19.36 10.18 -5.67
C ASN A 142 -20.21 9.24 -4.80
N ASN A 143 -20.21 9.48 -3.47
CA ASN A 143 -20.95 8.71 -2.47
C ASN A 143 -20.54 7.21 -2.38
N LEU A 144 -19.33 6.87 -2.85
CA LEU A 144 -18.70 5.60 -2.52
C LEU A 144 -18.25 5.63 -1.06
N LYS A 145 -18.40 4.51 -0.36
CA LYS A 145 -18.02 4.41 1.05
C LYS A 145 -17.06 3.25 1.27
N ALA A 146 -16.05 3.48 2.09
CA ALA A 146 -15.24 2.41 2.65
C ALA A 146 -15.54 2.28 4.14
N SER A 147 -15.81 1.05 4.59
CA SER A 147 -15.89 0.69 6.01
C SER A 147 -14.65 -0.10 6.37
N MET A 148 -13.87 0.41 7.32
CA MET A 148 -12.53 -0.10 7.62
C MET A 148 -12.40 -0.43 9.10
N GLU A 149 -11.88 -1.62 9.39
CA GLU A 149 -11.39 -2.04 10.70
C GLU A 149 -9.87 -2.20 10.60
N LEU A 150 -9.14 -1.29 11.23
CA LEU A 150 -7.70 -1.16 11.06
C LEU A 150 -6.99 -1.22 12.41
N GLY A 151 -5.85 -1.91 12.49
CA GLY A 151 -5.10 -1.91 13.73
C GLY A 151 -4.02 -2.97 13.86
N PHE A 152 -3.52 -3.08 15.08
CA PHE A 152 -2.45 -3.99 15.43
C PHE A 152 -2.93 -5.17 16.26
N LEU A 153 -2.43 -6.34 15.90
CA LEU A 153 -2.60 -7.57 16.65
C LEU A 153 -1.42 -7.79 17.60
N PRO A 154 -1.62 -8.56 18.68
CA PRO A 154 -0.52 -9.02 19.51
C PRO A 154 0.54 -9.76 18.68
N LYS A 155 1.80 -9.66 19.11
CA LYS A 155 2.91 -10.33 18.44
C LYS A 155 2.67 -11.84 18.33
N GLY A 156 2.80 -12.37 17.11
CA GLY A 156 2.60 -13.79 16.82
C GLY A 156 1.18 -14.18 16.45
N SER A 157 0.25 -13.21 16.38
CA SER A 157 -1.07 -13.42 15.80
C SER A 157 -0.99 -13.49 14.28
N GLU A 158 -1.85 -14.28 13.67
CA GLU A 158 -2.04 -14.32 12.22
C GLU A 158 -2.64 -12.99 11.75
N PRO A 159 -2.04 -12.33 10.73
CA PRO A 159 -2.57 -11.08 10.20
C PRO A 159 -3.92 -11.34 9.50
N VAL A 160 -4.82 -10.36 9.60
CA VAL A 160 -6.06 -10.35 8.83
C VAL A 160 -5.98 -9.22 7.82
N LEU A 161 -6.01 -9.56 6.55
CA LEU A 161 -6.02 -8.61 5.45
C LEU A 161 -7.09 -9.02 4.45
N LEU A 162 -8.16 -8.24 4.38
CA LEU A 162 -9.32 -8.50 3.55
C LEU A 162 -9.79 -7.21 2.89
N HIS A 163 -10.01 -7.28 1.58
CA HIS A 163 -10.61 -6.21 0.78
C HIS A 163 -11.76 -6.76 -0.04
N GLU A 164 -12.93 -6.18 0.14
CA GLU A 164 -14.13 -6.50 -0.62
C GLU A 164 -14.70 -5.26 -1.29
N VAL A 165 -14.82 -5.30 -2.59
CA VAL A 165 -15.56 -4.30 -3.37
C VAL A 165 -16.99 -4.81 -3.56
N VAL A 166 -17.93 -4.15 -2.91
CA VAL A 166 -19.36 -4.46 -3.00
C VAL A 166 -19.99 -3.62 -4.11
N ALA A 167 -20.58 -4.27 -5.07
CA ALA A 167 -21.26 -3.64 -6.20
C ALA A 167 -22.69 -4.17 -6.34
N ARG A 168 -23.48 -3.49 -7.15
CA ARG A 168 -24.84 -3.95 -7.45
C ARG A 168 -24.85 -5.28 -8.20
N SER A 169 -23.82 -5.53 -9.01
CA SER A 169 -23.67 -6.74 -9.81
C SER A 169 -23.07 -7.92 -9.02
N GLY A 170 -22.48 -7.70 -7.84
CA GLY A 170 -21.83 -8.72 -7.04
C GLY A 170 -20.74 -8.20 -6.12
N ILE A 171 -19.89 -9.08 -5.66
CA ILE A 171 -18.76 -8.75 -4.78
C ILE A 171 -17.47 -9.25 -5.42
N ALA A 172 -16.43 -8.41 -5.45
CA ALA A 172 -15.07 -8.81 -5.72
C ALA A 172 -14.26 -8.75 -4.41
N SER A 173 -13.55 -9.82 -4.09
CA SER A 173 -12.82 -9.94 -2.82
C SER A 173 -11.46 -10.57 -3.05
N ASP A 174 -10.49 -10.21 -2.22
CA ASP A 174 -9.19 -10.87 -2.12
C ASP A 174 -9.18 -12.00 -1.06
N LEU A 175 -10.34 -12.31 -0.48
CA LEU A 175 -10.51 -13.43 0.45
C LEU A 175 -10.27 -14.76 -0.27
N PRO A 176 -9.39 -15.64 0.25
CA PRO A 176 -9.24 -16.99 -0.28
C PRO A 176 -10.56 -17.77 -0.18
N VAL A 177 -10.97 -18.40 -1.28
CA VAL A 177 -12.21 -19.21 -1.32
C VAL A 177 -12.09 -20.49 -0.51
N ASP A 178 -10.89 -21.07 -0.43
CA ASP A 178 -10.57 -22.24 0.38
C ASP A 178 -9.90 -21.83 1.68
N ILE A 179 -10.67 -21.82 2.76
CA ILE A 179 -10.20 -21.49 4.11
C ILE A 179 -9.52 -22.66 4.82
N GLN A 180 -9.54 -23.89 4.24
CA GLN A 180 -8.99 -25.06 4.88
C GLN A 180 -7.48 -25.20 4.67
N THR A 181 -6.94 -24.63 3.60
CA THR A 181 -5.51 -24.69 3.30
C THR A 181 -5.07 -23.40 2.61
N VAL A 182 -4.11 -22.71 3.21
CA VAL A 182 -3.44 -21.56 2.56
C VAL A 182 -2.73 -22.11 1.33
N GLN A 183 -3.12 -21.63 0.16
CA GLN A 183 -2.51 -22.03 -1.10
C GLN A 183 -1.41 -21.05 -1.50
N TYR A 184 -0.21 -21.57 -1.70
CA TYR A 184 0.91 -20.84 -2.25
C TYR A 184 1.07 -21.23 -3.72
N PRO A 185 1.41 -20.29 -4.62
CA PRO A 185 1.63 -20.61 -6.03
C PRO A 185 2.76 -21.62 -6.24
N ILE A 186 3.77 -21.60 -5.37
CA ILE A 186 4.98 -22.41 -5.52
C ILE A 186 5.39 -23.04 -4.19
N TYR A 187 5.65 -24.35 -4.23
CA TYR A 187 6.24 -25.14 -3.16
C TYR A 187 7.56 -25.71 -3.62
N VAL A 188 8.62 -25.56 -2.83
CA VAL A 188 9.92 -26.17 -3.08
C VAL A 188 10.23 -27.15 -1.94
N PHE A 189 10.36 -28.41 -2.27
CA PHE A 189 10.65 -29.48 -1.32
C PHE A 189 12.16 -29.74 -1.30
N LYS A 190 12.81 -29.50 -0.13
CA LYS A 190 14.24 -29.71 0.08
C LYS A 190 14.44 -30.72 1.23
N GLY A 191 14.38 -31.99 0.92
CA GLY A 191 14.41 -33.04 1.94
C GLY A 191 13.23 -32.95 2.89
N GLU A 192 13.48 -32.73 4.18
CA GLU A 192 12.42 -32.56 5.19
C GLU A 192 11.85 -31.16 5.29
N LYS A 193 12.40 -30.18 4.54
CA LYS A 193 11.96 -28.79 4.55
C LYS A 193 11.15 -28.47 3.32
N THR A 194 10.06 -27.75 3.54
CA THR A 194 9.25 -27.18 2.46
C THR A 194 9.37 -25.64 2.53
N GLU A 195 9.77 -25.04 1.44
CA GLU A 195 9.75 -23.59 1.24
C GLU A 195 8.55 -23.24 0.38
N THR A 196 7.85 -22.16 0.71
CA THR A 196 6.66 -21.70 -0.01
C THR A 196 6.87 -20.28 -0.50
N TYR A 197 6.40 -20.00 -1.71
CA TYR A 197 6.56 -18.68 -2.34
C TYR A 197 5.24 -18.24 -2.95
N ASN A 198 4.85 -17.01 -2.64
CA ASN A 198 3.70 -16.34 -3.24
C ASN A 198 4.06 -15.56 -4.50
N GLU A 199 5.34 -15.18 -4.64
CA GLU A 199 5.84 -14.45 -5.79
C GLU A 199 5.97 -15.40 -6.99
N ILE A 200 5.29 -15.07 -8.09
CA ILE A 200 5.30 -15.84 -9.34
C ILE A 200 6.19 -15.20 -10.41
N ASP A 201 6.64 -13.97 -10.20
CA ASP A 201 7.60 -13.31 -11.07
C ASP A 201 8.98 -13.93 -10.83
N TYR A 202 9.49 -14.67 -11.81
CA TYR A 202 10.74 -15.40 -11.64
C TYR A 202 11.95 -14.48 -11.34
N GLU A 203 11.89 -13.22 -11.73
CA GLU A 203 12.94 -12.22 -11.46
C GLU A 203 12.99 -11.79 -10.01
N LEU A 204 11.86 -11.87 -9.32
CA LEU A 204 11.68 -11.53 -7.90
C LEU A 204 11.52 -12.78 -7.02
N TYR A 205 11.67 -13.95 -7.63
CA TYR A 205 11.52 -15.23 -6.95
C TYR A 205 12.43 -15.36 -5.71
N GLY A 206 11.83 -15.75 -4.61
CA GLY A 206 12.53 -15.90 -3.31
C GLY A 206 12.62 -14.61 -2.49
N MET A 207 12.15 -13.48 -3.01
CA MET A 207 12.01 -12.25 -2.23
C MET A 207 10.72 -12.27 -1.39
N ASN A 208 10.71 -11.47 -0.35
CA ASN A 208 9.50 -11.13 0.38
C ASN A 208 8.54 -10.33 -0.53
N ASN A 209 7.24 -10.63 -0.47
CA ASN A 209 6.24 -10.00 -1.33
C ASN A 209 6.25 -8.47 -1.24
N THR A 210 6.33 -7.92 -0.02
CA THR A 210 6.38 -6.46 0.17
C THR A 210 7.61 -5.83 -0.47
N GLU A 211 8.77 -6.49 -0.36
CA GLU A 211 10.01 -6.02 -0.99
C GLU A 211 9.94 -6.11 -2.53
N ALA A 212 9.33 -7.16 -3.05
CA ALA A 212 9.07 -7.29 -4.48
C ALA A 212 8.16 -6.16 -5.00
N ASP A 213 7.11 -5.83 -4.25
CA ASP A 213 6.21 -4.72 -4.59
C ASP A 213 6.90 -3.36 -4.48
N CYS A 214 7.81 -3.17 -3.51
CA CYS A 214 8.66 -1.97 -3.43
C CYS A 214 9.53 -1.82 -4.67
N ILE A 215 10.18 -2.88 -5.12
CA ILE A 215 11.00 -2.84 -6.35
C ILE A 215 10.15 -2.47 -7.56
N ARG A 216 8.99 -3.13 -7.76
CA ARG A 216 8.07 -2.82 -8.85
C ARG A 216 7.63 -1.36 -8.83
N PHE A 217 7.27 -0.85 -7.67
CA PHE A 217 6.82 0.53 -7.52
C PHE A 217 7.93 1.52 -7.82
N ILE A 218 9.13 1.32 -7.29
CA ILE A 218 10.29 2.20 -7.55
C ILE A 218 10.62 2.21 -9.05
N LEU A 219 10.71 1.05 -9.69
CA LEU A 219 10.96 0.94 -11.13
C LEU A 219 9.87 1.63 -11.95
N TRP A 220 8.61 1.46 -11.57
CA TRP A 220 7.48 2.13 -12.21
C TRP A 220 7.56 3.66 -12.05
N ALA A 221 7.87 4.17 -10.87
CA ALA A 221 8.01 5.60 -10.63
C ALA A 221 9.20 6.21 -11.39
N LEU A 222 10.35 5.52 -11.39
CA LEU A 222 11.54 5.96 -12.10
C LEU A 222 11.42 5.86 -13.63
N SER A 223 10.64 4.91 -14.16
CA SER A 223 10.44 4.78 -15.61
C SER A 223 9.80 6.02 -16.24
N ASP A 224 9.03 6.78 -15.44
CA ASP A 224 8.38 8.03 -15.86
C ASP A 224 8.31 9.01 -14.67
N SER A 225 9.30 9.90 -14.59
CA SER A 225 9.43 10.88 -13.50
C SER A 225 8.28 11.89 -13.43
N THR A 226 7.43 12.00 -14.47
CA THR A 226 6.23 12.86 -14.44
C THR A 226 5.19 12.37 -13.45
N ARG A 227 5.30 11.14 -12.95
CA ARG A 227 4.44 10.56 -11.90
C ARG A 227 4.76 11.08 -10.50
N ILE A 228 5.99 11.52 -10.27
CA ILE A 228 6.45 11.92 -8.93
C ILE A 228 5.64 13.09 -8.35
N PRO A 229 5.37 14.18 -9.08
CA PRO A 229 4.51 15.25 -8.57
C PRO A 229 3.09 14.79 -8.22
N GLN A 230 2.54 13.83 -8.96
CA GLN A 230 1.22 13.26 -8.63
C GLN A 230 1.26 12.45 -7.34
N LEU A 231 2.28 11.58 -7.17
CA LEU A 231 2.46 10.82 -5.93
C LEU A 231 2.60 11.74 -4.70
N GLN A 232 3.32 12.85 -4.85
CA GLN A 232 3.45 13.87 -3.80
C GLN A 232 2.12 14.55 -3.49
N ALA A 233 1.33 14.87 -4.52
CA ALA A 233 0.00 15.47 -4.36
C ALA A 233 -0.97 14.48 -3.69
N ASP A 234 -0.93 13.21 -4.09
CA ASP A 234 -1.73 12.15 -3.47
C ASP A 234 -1.37 12.01 -1.98
N TYR A 235 -0.08 12.03 -1.63
CA TYR A 235 0.35 11.99 -0.24
C TYR A 235 -0.10 13.22 0.55
N ALA A 236 0.04 14.40 -0.01
CA ALA A 236 -0.43 15.63 0.64
C ALA A 236 -1.95 15.61 0.91
N HIS A 237 -2.74 14.98 0.03
CA HIS A 237 -4.15 14.73 0.27
C HIS A 237 -4.37 13.72 1.41
N LEU A 238 -3.61 12.62 1.44
CA LEU A 238 -3.72 11.59 2.48
C LEU A 238 -3.33 12.11 3.88
N GLU A 239 -2.40 13.07 3.98
CA GLU A 239 -2.12 13.78 5.23
C GLU A 239 -3.39 14.51 5.74
N LYS A 240 -4.14 15.16 4.86
CA LYS A 240 -5.40 15.80 5.23
C LYS A 240 -6.49 14.79 5.61
N VAL A 241 -6.51 13.63 4.95
CA VAL A 241 -7.40 12.51 5.33
C VAL A 241 -7.07 12.03 6.74
N TRP A 242 -5.79 11.86 7.08
CA TRP A 242 -5.36 11.51 8.43
C TRP A 242 -5.76 12.56 9.46
N GLU A 243 -5.50 13.85 9.21
CA GLU A 243 -5.91 14.96 10.09
C GLU A 243 -7.43 15.01 10.30
N ALA A 244 -8.21 14.75 9.23
CA ALA A 244 -9.66 14.65 9.32
C ALA A 244 -10.09 13.45 10.18
N ALA A 245 -9.39 12.30 10.09
CA ALA A 245 -9.65 11.14 10.94
C ALA A 245 -9.36 11.43 12.42
N GLU A 246 -8.27 12.12 12.75
CA GLU A 246 -7.97 12.54 14.12
C GLU A 246 -9.04 13.50 14.68
N LYS A 247 -9.44 14.51 13.88
CA LYS A 247 -10.52 15.44 14.25
C LYS A 247 -11.85 14.71 14.42
N ALA A 248 -12.18 13.79 13.51
CA ALA A 248 -13.41 12.99 13.56
C ALA A 248 -13.47 12.12 14.82
N SER A 249 -12.37 11.46 15.19
CA SER A 249 -12.27 10.65 16.39
C SER A 249 -12.41 11.49 17.67
N ALA A 250 -11.77 12.66 17.71
CA ALA A 250 -11.88 13.55 18.88
C ALA A 250 -13.30 14.12 19.07
N ALA A 251 -14.02 14.37 17.97
CA ALA A 251 -15.36 14.95 17.99
C ALA A 251 -16.48 13.89 17.94
N LEU A 252 -16.16 12.61 17.67
CA LEU A 252 -17.10 11.52 17.35
C LEU A 252 -18.13 11.95 16.29
N SER A 253 -17.66 12.63 15.25
CA SER A 253 -18.48 13.18 14.18
C SER A 253 -17.84 13.01 12.82
N ASN A 254 -18.68 13.05 11.77
CA ASN A 254 -18.18 13.06 10.40
C ASN A 254 -17.45 14.38 10.10
N THR A 255 -16.26 14.28 9.52
CA THR A 255 -15.38 15.43 9.26
C THR A 255 -15.06 15.50 7.77
N GLU A 256 -15.18 16.71 7.20
CA GLU A 256 -14.79 16.98 5.82
C GLU A 256 -13.26 17.04 5.71
N VAL A 257 -12.73 16.47 4.62
CA VAL A 257 -11.31 16.58 4.26
C VAL A 257 -11.11 17.93 3.58
N GLU A 258 -10.39 18.83 4.25
CA GLU A 258 -10.12 20.17 3.74
C GLU A 258 -9.33 20.09 2.41
N GLY A 259 -9.84 20.71 1.34
CA GLY A 259 -9.30 20.67 -0.01
C GLY A 259 -7.95 21.42 -0.21
#